data_242f44f783e24ac9b8430d273a07d3f1
#
_entry.id   242f44f783e24ac9b8430d273a07d3f1
#
_cell.length_a   1.000
_cell.length_b   1.000
_cell.length_c   1.000
_cell.angle_alpha   90.00
_cell.angle_beta   90.00
_cell.angle_gamma   90.00
#
_symmetry.space_group_name_H-M   'P 1'
#
loop_
_entity.id
_entity.type
_entity.pdbx_description
1 polymer ?
#
loop_
_entity_poly.entity_id
_entity_poly.type
_entity_poly.pdbx_seq_one_letter_code
_entity_poly.pdbx_strand_id
1 'polypeptide(L)'
;QFLRRPFFGSRKMALWLGQQGHEVNRKRVQRLMRLMGIEAIYRKPRTTIRSLENKVFPYLLRNVAITHPDQVWSTDITYIPLRRGFMYLVAIMDWFSRHIVSWRLSNSLDTSFCLDVLEESLSQTKPEIFNSDQGVQFTSVVFTSVLASHDIAISMDGRGRALDNVFIERLWRTIKYEDIYLK
;
A
#
# COMPACT_ATOMS: atom_id res chain seq x y z
N GLN A 1 -2.39 -17.41 -30.01
CA GLN A 1 -1.23 -17.21 -29.14
C GLN A 1 -1.57 -16.35 -27.91
N PHE A 2 -2.30 -15.23 -28.08
CA PHE A 2 -2.67 -14.35 -26.96
C PHE A 2 -3.43 -15.11 -25.85
N LEU A 3 -4.40 -15.93 -26.19
CA LEU A 3 -5.13 -16.75 -25.20
C LEU A 3 -4.24 -17.71 -24.40
N ARG A 4 -3.15 -18.18 -24.98
CA ARG A 4 -2.16 -19.05 -24.30
C ARG A 4 -1.14 -18.27 -23.48
N ARG A 5 -0.85 -17.01 -23.87
CA ARG A 5 0.17 -16.16 -23.25
C ARG A 5 -0.33 -14.71 -23.20
N PRO A 6 -1.29 -14.41 -22.32
CA PRO A 6 -1.97 -13.11 -22.30
C PRO A 6 -1.05 -11.94 -21.90
N PHE A 7 0.15 -12.22 -21.42
CA PHE A 7 1.20 -11.23 -21.13
C PHE A 7 2.03 -10.83 -22.36
N PHE A 8 1.73 -11.37 -23.57
CA PHE A 8 2.43 -10.98 -24.78
C PHE A 8 1.91 -9.61 -25.26
N GLY A 9 2.72 -8.56 -25.07
CA GLY A 9 2.51 -7.26 -25.71
C GLY A 9 2.91 -7.26 -27.19
N SER A 10 2.69 -6.14 -27.86
CA SER A 10 2.93 -5.99 -29.31
C SER A 10 4.35 -6.38 -29.76
N ARG A 11 5.38 -6.19 -28.92
CA ARG A 11 6.77 -6.61 -29.23
C ARG A 11 6.91 -8.12 -29.29
N LYS A 12 6.50 -8.82 -28.22
CA LYS A 12 6.58 -10.29 -28.16
C LYS A 12 5.65 -10.96 -29.20
N MET A 13 4.50 -10.35 -29.46
CA MET A 13 3.57 -10.85 -30.48
C MET A 13 4.14 -10.71 -31.90
N ALA A 14 4.81 -9.59 -32.21
CA ALA A 14 5.47 -9.41 -33.53
C ALA A 14 6.61 -10.42 -33.72
N LEU A 15 7.44 -10.65 -32.67
CA LEU A 15 8.50 -11.66 -32.71
C LEU A 15 7.93 -13.07 -32.96
N TRP A 16 6.87 -13.42 -32.21
CA TRP A 16 6.23 -14.73 -32.40
C TRP A 16 5.64 -14.90 -33.80
N LEU A 17 4.98 -13.87 -34.37
CA LEU A 17 4.46 -13.89 -35.73
C LEU A 17 5.60 -14.08 -36.77
N GLY A 18 6.75 -13.41 -36.57
CA GLY A 18 7.93 -13.62 -37.40
C GLY A 18 8.42 -15.07 -37.36
N GLN A 19 8.45 -15.71 -36.21
CA GLN A 19 8.79 -17.13 -36.04
C GLN A 19 7.79 -18.08 -36.79
N GLN A 20 6.55 -17.61 -36.97
CA GLN A 20 5.53 -18.36 -37.76
C GLN A 20 5.54 -18.02 -39.22
N GLY A 21 6.55 -17.30 -39.74
CA GLY A 21 6.68 -16.92 -41.14
C GLY A 21 5.90 -15.65 -41.55
N HIS A 22 5.33 -14.94 -40.59
CA HIS A 22 4.60 -13.69 -40.86
C HIS A 22 5.47 -12.46 -40.54
N GLU A 23 6.06 -11.86 -41.55
CA GLU A 23 6.81 -10.61 -41.39
C GLU A 23 5.87 -9.42 -41.19
N VAL A 24 5.67 -9.03 -39.92
CA VAL A 24 4.80 -7.91 -39.56
C VAL A 24 5.50 -6.91 -38.64
N ASN A 25 5.39 -5.64 -39.02
CA ASN A 25 5.93 -4.56 -38.16
C ASN A 25 5.14 -4.46 -36.87
N ARG A 26 5.86 -4.19 -35.75
CA ARG A 26 5.30 -3.98 -34.43
C ARG A 26 4.13 -2.98 -34.43
N LYS A 27 4.22 -1.86 -35.18
CA LYS A 27 3.14 -0.85 -35.24
C LYS A 27 1.83 -1.45 -35.81
N ARG A 28 1.92 -2.32 -36.83
CA ARG A 28 0.77 -3.03 -37.37
C ARG A 28 0.16 -3.98 -36.35
N VAL A 29 1.00 -4.75 -35.63
CA VAL A 29 0.53 -5.63 -34.54
C VAL A 29 -0.15 -4.86 -33.45
N GLN A 30 0.42 -3.73 -33.03
CA GLN A 30 -0.17 -2.88 -32.00
C GLN A 30 -1.55 -2.34 -32.41
N ARG A 31 -1.70 -1.90 -33.67
CA ARG A 31 -2.97 -1.44 -34.21
C ARG A 31 -4.01 -2.57 -34.24
N LEU A 32 -3.61 -3.77 -34.69
CA LEU A 32 -4.52 -4.92 -34.75
C LEU A 32 -4.95 -5.38 -33.34
N MET A 33 -4.03 -5.42 -32.37
CA MET A 33 -4.35 -5.74 -30.98
C MET A 33 -5.40 -4.75 -30.42
N ARG A 34 -5.24 -3.44 -30.71
CA ARG A 34 -6.22 -2.42 -30.29
C ARG A 34 -7.59 -2.65 -30.93
N LEU A 35 -7.65 -2.94 -32.23
CA LEU A 35 -8.90 -3.21 -32.94
C LEU A 35 -9.63 -4.45 -32.39
N MET A 36 -8.87 -5.46 -31.97
CA MET A 36 -9.40 -6.69 -31.38
C MET A 36 -9.74 -6.54 -29.88
N GLY A 37 -9.52 -5.37 -29.26
CA GLY A 37 -9.68 -5.18 -27.82
C GLY A 37 -8.70 -6.01 -26.98
N ILE A 38 -7.54 -6.39 -27.54
CA ILE A 38 -6.53 -7.24 -26.89
C ILE A 38 -5.46 -6.36 -26.26
N GLU A 39 -5.31 -6.42 -24.95
CA GLU A 39 -4.24 -5.76 -24.18
C GLU A 39 -3.45 -6.78 -23.37
N ALA A 40 -2.12 -6.68 -23.36
CA ALA A 40 -1.29 -7.56 -22.56
C ALA A 40 -1.57 -7.38 -21.06
N ILE A 41 -1.71 -8.50 -20.34
CA ILE A 41 -1.83 -8.47 -18.90
C ILE A 41 -0.47 -8.12 -18.29
N TYR A 42 -0.37 -6.96 -17.68
CA TYR A 42 0.78 -6.52 -16.90
C TYR A 42 0.33 -5.54 -15.82
N ARG A 43 1.11 -5.42 -14.77
CA ARG A 43 0.84 -4.45 -13.71
C ARG A 43 1.01 -3.03 -14.27
N LYS A 44 -0.05 -2.22 -14.24
CA LYS A 44 0.02 -0.83 -14.66
C LYS A 44 0.85 -0.02 -13.65
N PRO A 45 1.72 0.90 -14.08
CA PRO A 45 2.63 1.62 -13.18
C PRO A 45 1.95 2.63 -12.23
N ARG A 46 0.66 2.92 -12.43
CA ARG A 46 -0.13 3.81 -11.55
C ARG A 46 -1.47 3.17 -11.28
N THR A 47 -1.59 2.50 -10.16
CA THR A 47 -2.84 1.87 -9.70
C THR A 47 -3.65 2.80 -8.80
N THR A 48 -3.03 3.84 -8.20
CA THR A 48 -3.66 4.79 -7.30
C THR A 48 -3.61 6.19 -7.91
N ILE A 49 -4.78 6.83 -8.02
CA ILE A 49 -4.91 8.24 -8.42
C ILE A 49 -5.03 9.03 -7.12
N ARG A 50 -4.13 10.01 -6.93
CA ARG A 50 -4.18 10.89 -5.77
C ARG A 50 -5.38 11.83 -5.89
N SER A 51 -6.22 11.90 -4.86
CA SER A 51 -7.23 12.95 -4.74
C SER A 51 -6.52 14.29 -4.50
N LEU A 52 -6.93 15.34 -5.21
CA LEU A 52 -6.44 16.71 -5.01
C LEU A 52 -6.88 17.31 -3.66
N GLU A 53 -7.92 16.75 -3.07
CA GLU A 53 -8.47 17.17 -1.78
C GLU A 53 -7.67 16.64 -0.58
N ASN A 54 -6.89 15.58 -0.78
CA ASN A 54 -6.12 14.93 0.28
C ASN A 54 -4.86 15.75 0.62
N LYS A 55 -4.79 16.23 1.85
CA LYS A 55 -3.65 16.97 2.37
C LYS A 55 -2.52 16.02 2.75
N VAL A 56 -1.29 16.33 2.32
CA VAL A 56 -0.08 15.64 2.77
C VAL A 56 0.58 16.47 3.85
N PHE A 57 0.90 15.83 4.96
CA PHE A 57 1.57 16.46 6.09
C PHE A 57 3.09 16.27 5.99
N PRO A 58 3.89 17.16 6.62
CA PRO A 58 5.34 17.04 6.62
C PRO A 58 5.80 15.85 7.48
N TYR A 59 6.99 15.31 7.19
CA TYR A 59 7.64 14.31 8.03
C TYR A 59 8.26 14.98 9.26
N LEU A 60 7.77 14.65 10.45
CA LEU A 60 8.16 15.29 11.71
C LEU A 60 9.26 14.55 12.47
N LEU A 61 9.58 13.30 12.09
CA LEU A 61 10.40 12.40 12.91
C LEU A 61 11.90 12.45 12.59
N ARG A 62 12.35 13.41 11.76
CA ARG A 62 13.78 13.55 11.45
C ARG A 62 14.55 13.99 12.71
N ASN A 63 15.49 13.14 13.14
CA ASN A 63 16.33 13.37 14.31
C ASN A 63 15.56 13.46 15.64
N VAL A 64 14.34 12.94 15.70
CA VAL A 64 13.58 12.83 16.96
C VAL A 64 14.05 11.59 17.70
N ALA A 65 14.51 11.77 18.93
CA ALA A 65 14.79 10.66 19.83
C ALA A 65 13.47 10.12 20.40
N ILE A 66 13.25 8.82 20.27
CA ILE A 66 12.08 8.15 20.83
C ILE A 66 12.46 7.68 22.24
N THR A 67 11.85 8.28 23.26
CA THR A 67 12.29 8.14 24.65
C THR A 67 11.26 7.50 25.60
N HIS A 68 9.99 7.44 25.20
CA HIS A 68 8.90 6.89 26.01
C HIS A 68 7.77 6.31 25.17
N PRO A 69 6.92 5.42 25.75
CA PRO A 69 5.71 4.93 25.10
C PRO A 69 4.78 6.08 24.73
N ASP A 70 3.97 5.84 23.66
CA ASP A 70 2.98 6.79 23.13
C ASP A 70 3.58 8.12 22.61
N GLN A 71 4.89 8.22 22.47
CA GLN A 71 5.50 9.38 21.82
C GLN A 71 5.22 9.36 20.31
N VAL A 72 5.39 8.22 19.65
CA VAL A 72 5.13 8.06 18.21
C VAL A 72 4.43 6.74 17.94
N TRP A 73 3.28 6.82 17.31
CA TRP A 73 2.64 5.65 16.71
C TRP A 73 2.82 5.67 15.21
N SER A 74 2.93 4.50 14.60
CA SER A 74 2.90 4.34 13.14
C SER A 74 1.84 3.36 12.69
N THR A 75 1.36 3.57 11.48
CA THR A 75 0.41 2.68 10.80
C THR A 75 0.84 2.39 9.38
N ASP A 76 0.45 1.22 8.89
CA ASP A 76 0.60 0.81 7.50
C ASP A 76 -0.39 -0.31 7.19
N ILE A 77 -0.62 -0.55 5.90
CA ILE A 77 -1.48 -1.63 5.40
C ILE A 77 -0.64 -2.63 4.62
N THR A 78 -0.79 -3.90 4.94
CA THR A 78 -0.16 -4.97 4.17
C THR A 78 -1.16 -5.97 3.61
N TYR A 79 -0.75 -6.72 2.58
CA TYR A 79 -1.53 -7.79 1.96
C TYR A 79 -1.18 -9.12 2.61
N ILE A 80 -2.21 -9.86 3.02
CA ILE A 80 -2.10 -11.23 3.52
C ILE A 80 -2.60 -12.16 2.42
N PRO A 81 -1.73 -12.97 1.79
CA PRO A 81 -2.14 -13.91 0.76
C PRO A 81 -2.97 -15.03 1.35
N LEU A 82 -4.01 -15.43 0.63
CA LEU A 82 -4.85 -16.59 0.91
C LEU A 82 -4.74 -17.57 -0.26
N ARG A 83 -5.22 -18.81 -0.09
CA ARG A 83 -5.29 -19.80 -1.18
C ARG A 83 -6.04 -19.27 -2.41
N ARG A 84 -7.03 -18.40 -2.22
CA ARG A 84 -7.77 -17.72 -3.27
C ARG A 84 -7.92 -16.25 -2.90
N GLY A 85 -7.06 -15.39 -3.49
CA GLY A 85 -7.08 -13.95 -3.23
C GLY A 85 -6.17 -13.52 -2.08
N PHE A 86 -6.56 -12.47 -1.39
CA PHE A 86 -5.82 -11.87 -0.27
C PHE A 86 -6.77 -11.07 0.63
N MET A 87 -6.31 -10.77 1.84
CA MET A 87 -6.91 -9.80 2.73
C MET A 87 -5.95 -8.63 2.99
N TYR A 88 -6.47 -7.54 3.47
CA TYR A 88 -5.70 -6.41 3.96
C TYR A 88 -5.57 -6.53 5.48
N LEU A 89 -4.38 -6.24 5.98
CA LEU A 89 -4.11 -6.13 7.40
C LEU A 89 -3.59 -4.72 7.66
N VAL A 90 -4.27 -3.97 8.52
CA VAL A 90 -3.79 -2.71 9.07
C VAL A 90 -3.39 -2.93 10.53
N ALA A 91 -2.36 -2.25 10.99
CA ALA A 91 -1.98 -2.22 12.40
C ALA A 91 -1.48 -0.83 12.81
N ILE A 92 -1.61 -0.52 14.08
CA ILE A 92 -1.01 0.64 14.73
C ILE A 92 0.01 0.14 15.75
N MET A 93 1.23 0.64 15.65
CA MET A 93 2.37 0.24 16.49
C MET A 93 2.96 1.45 17.19
N ASP A 94 3.23 1.31 18.49
CA ASP A 94 4.06 2.25 19.25
C ASP A 94 5.54 2.05 18.94
N TRP A 95 6.23 3.14 18.59
CA TRP A 95 7.63 3.08 18.19
C TRP A 95 8.61 2.79 19.32
N PHE A 96 8.28 3.17 20.55
CA PHE A 96 9.15 2.92 21.70
C PHE A 96 9.11 1.46 22.12
N SER A 97 7.92 0.98 22.48
CA SER A 97 7.71 -0.37 23.00
C SER A 97 7.64 -1.46 21.93
N ARG A 98 7.38 -1.11 20.68
CA ARG A 98 7.01 -2.03 19.56
C ARG A 98 5.69 -2.75 19.80
N HIS A 99 4.91 -2.31 20.76
CA HIS A 99 3.60 -2.84 21.03
C HIS A 99 2.63 -2.54 19.89
N ILE A 100 1.84 -3.56 19.50
CA ILE A 100 0.74 -3.38 18.57
C ILE A 100 -0.47 -2.92 19.36
N VAL A 101 -0.81 -1.64 19.21
CA VAL A 101 -1.90 -1.02 19.96
C VAL A 101 -3.24 -1.59 19.51
N SER A 102 -3.46 -1.67 18.20
CA SER A 102 -4.63 -2.31 17.59
C SER A 102 -4.31 -2.79 16.18
N TRP A 103 -5.11 -3.72 15.66
CA TRP A 103 -5.00 -4.23 14.29
C TRP A 103 -6.34 -4.75 13.79
N ARG A 104 -6.51 -4.81 12.45
CA ARG A 104 -7.72 -5.36 11.85
C ARG A 104 -7.45 -5.97 10.47
N LEU A 105 -8.19 -7.03 10.14
CA LEU A 105 -8.24 -7.63 8.82
C LEU A 105 -9.49 -7.14 8.06
N SER A 106 -9.34 -6.89 6.76
CA SER A 106 -10.45 -6.56 5.87
C SER A 106 -10.28 -7.24 4.51
N ASN A 107 -11.41 -7.53 3.86
CA ASN A 107 -11.44 -7.99 2.46
C ASN A 107 -11.55 -6.81 1.46
N SER A 108 -11.76 -5.59 1.94
CA SER A 108 -11.78 -4.36 1.16
C SER A 108 -10.71 -3.38 1.64
N LEU A 109 -10.24 -2.51 0.73
CA LEU A 109 -9.24 -1.47 1.03
C LEU A 109 -9.94 -0.11 1.25
N ASP A 110 -10.98 -0.10 2.05
CA ASP A 110 -11.74 1.11 2.39
C ASP A 110 -11.05 1.90 3.51
N THR A 111 -11.36 3.19 3.64
CA THR A 111 -10.85 3.99 4.75
C THR A 111 -11.49 3.59 6.08
N SER A 112 -12.70 3.02 6.07
CA SER A 112 -13.47 2.67 7.26
C SER A 112 -12.72 1.72 8.20
N PHE A 113 -12.10 0.63 7.68
CA PHE A 113 -11.39 -0.32 8.56
C PHE A 113 -10.12 0.28 9.18
N CYS A 114 -9.52 1.30 8.54
CA CYS A 114 -8.40 2.06 9.13
C CYS A 114 -8.89 2.99 10.24
N LEU A 115 -10.08 3.58 10.07
CA LEU A 115 -10.72 4.41 11.09
C LEU A 115 -11.10 3.59 12.32
N ASP A 116 -11.71 2.42 12.12
CA ASP A 116 -12.07 1.53 13.22
C ASP A 116 -10.86 1.19 14.10
N VAL A 117 -9.69 0.91 13.48
CA VAL A 117 -8.45 0.62 14.20
C VAL A 117 -7.92 1.85 14.92
N LEU A 118 -8.01 3.02 14.29
CA LEU A 118 -7.59 4.27 14.89
C LEU A 118 -8.44 4.61 16.13
N GLU A 119 -9.76 4.55 16.00
CA GLU A 119 -10.70 4.84 17.10
C GLU A 119 -10.54 3.85 18.26
N GLU A 120 -10.36 2.57 17.96
CA GLU A 120 -10.07 1.54 18.96
C GLU A 120 -8.77 1.83 19.70
N SER A 121 -7.71 2.23 18.99
CA SER A 121 -6.44 2.61 19.61
C SER A 121 -6.58 3.85 20.50
N LEU A 122 -7.26 4.88 20.00
CA LEU A 122 -7.45 6.15 20.72
C LEU A 122 -8.38 6.01 21.95
N SER A 123 -9.20 4.96 22.01
CA SER A 123 -9.98 4.65 23.20
C SER A 123 -9.14 4.16 24.38
N GLN A 124 -7.92 3.68 24.14
CA GLN A 124 -7.01 3.16 25.16
C GLN A 124 -6.04 4.24 25.63
N THR A 125 -5.33 4.86 24.70
CA THR A 125 -4.36 5.94 24.94
C THR A 125 -4.17 6.74 23.64
N LYS A 126 -3.37 7.81 23.66
CA LYS A 126 -3.10 8.63 22.46
C LYS A 126 -1.61 8.92 22.31
N PRO A 127 -1.09 8.98 21.06
CA PRO A 127 0.28 9.37 20.83
C PRO A 127 0.42 10.90 20.77
N GLU A 128 1.66 11.37 20.90
CA GLU A 128 2.00 12.77 20.58
C GLU A 128 2.06 12.97 19.06
N ILE A 129 2.64 12.03 18.34
CA ILE A 129 2.81 12.04 16.88
C ILE A 129 2.27 10.75 16.28
N PHE A 130 1.46 10.87 15.22
CA PHE A 130 0.98 9.76 14.44
C PHE A 130 1.64 9.78 13.05
N ASN A 131 2.39 8.72 12.71
CA ASN A 131 3.10 8.61 11.44
C ASN A 131 2.44 7.59 10.50
N SER A 132 2.31 7.94 9.23
CA SER A 132 1.79 7.05 8.19
C SER A 132 2.51 7.28 6.86
N ASP A 133 2.28 6.39 5.90
CA ASP A 133 2.61 6.68 4.51
C ASP A 133 1.63 7.71 3.90
N GLN A 134 1.84 8.06 2.63
CA GLN A 134 0.92 8.93 1.88
C GLN A 134 -0.20 8.16 1.18
N GLY A 135 -0.63 7.02 1.74
CA GLY A 135 -1.76 6.23 1.25
C GLY A 135 -3.07 7.02 1.27
N VAL A 136 -3.97 6.68 0.34
CA VAL A 136 -5.27 7.38 0.20
C VAL A 136 -6.09 7.28 1.48
N GLN A 137 -6.01 6.18 2.20
CA GLN A 137 -6.71 5.93 3.46
C GLN A 137 -6.25 6.93 4.53
N PHE A 138 -4.94 7.10 4.68
CA PHE A 138 -4.33 7.93 5.72
C PHE A 138 -4.30 9.42 5.39
N THR A 139 -4.35 9.78 4.10
CA THR A 139 -4.46 11.17 3.65
C THR A 139 -5.90 11.66 3.53
N SER A 140 -6.89 10.81 3.78
CA SER A 140 -8.30 11.17 3.72
C SER A 140 -8.65 12.21 4.79
N VAL A 141 -9.57 13.13 4.45
CA VAL A 141 -10.02 14.17 5.38
C VAL A 141 -10.61 13.55 6.65
N VAL A 142 -11.34 12.45 6.53
CA VAL A 142 -11.97 11.79 7.68
C VAL A 142 -10.91 11.27 8.64
N PHE A 143 -9.88 10.55 8.13
CA PHE A 143 -8.80 10.01 8.99
C PHE A 143 -8.00 11.12 9.67
N THR A 144 -7.60 12.14 8.92
CA THR A 144 -6.80 13.25 9.45
C THR A 144 -7.59 14.15 10.42
N SER A 145 -8.92 14.26 10.24
CA SER A 145 -9.78 15.00 11.15
C SER A 145 -9.90 14.32 12.52
N VAL A 146 -9.94 12.98 12.58
CA VAL A 146 -9.93 12.24 13.84
C VAL A 146 -8.63 12.53 14.62
N LEU A 147 -7.47 12.45 13.96
CA LEU A 147 -6.20 12.77 14.60
C LEU A 147 -6.15 14.22 15.11
N ALA A 148 -6.61 15.16 14.29
CA ALA A 148 -6.64 16.58 14.63
C ALA A 148 -7.59 16.88 15.81
N SER A 149 -8.74 16.20 15.89
CA SER A 149 -9.69 16.37 17.02
C SER A 149 -9.15 15.89 18.37
N HIS A 150 -8.10 15.05 18.34
CA HIS A 150 -7.40 14.58 19.55
C HIS A 150 -6.09 15.33 19.82
N ASP A 151 -5.81 16.44 19.10
CA ASP A 151 -4.57 17.23 19.19
C ASP A 151 -3.30 16.43 18.91
N ILE A 152 -3.39 15.41 18.02
CA ILE A 152 -2.27 14.57 17.64
C ILE A 152 -1.54 15.19 16.43
N ALA A 153 -0.22 15.33 16.55
CA ALA A 153 0.60 15.82 15.45
C ALA A 153 0.70 14.77 14.32
N ILE A 154 0.37 15.16 13.08
CA ILE A 154 0.35 14.26 11.93
C ILE A 154 1.68 14.33 11.20
N SER A 155 2.34 13.19 11.04
CA SER A 155 3.57 12.99 10.28
C SER A 155 3.31 12.05 9.10
N MET A 156 3.89 12.34 7.93
CA MET A 156 3.79 11.45 6.78
C MET A 156 5.15 11.21 6.15
N ASP A 157 5.42 9.94 5.83
CA ASP A 157 6.66 9.51 5.19
C ASP A 157 6.90 10.23 3.87
N GLY A 158 8.16 10.56 3.62
CA GLY A 158 8.57 11.11 2.33
C GLY A 158 8.49 10.06 1.22
N ARG A 159 8.16 10.49 0.00
CA ARG A 159 8.13 9.57 -1.15
C ARG A 159 9.49 8.91 -1.37
N GLY A 160 9.50 7.58 -1.42
CA GLY A 160 10.72 6.78 -1.67
C GLY A 160 11.66 6.65 -0.46
N ARG A 161 11.21 6.99 0.74
CA ARG A 161 11.98 6.84 1.98
C ARG A 161 11.48 5.65 2.79
N ALA A 162 11.87 4.45 2.40
CA ALA A 162 11.49 3.21 3.08
C ALA A 162 11.94 3.14 4.56
N LEU A 163 12.92 3.93 4.96
CA LEU A 163 13.41 3.95 6.34
C LEU A 163 12.50 4.71 7.31
N ASP A 164 11.61 5.55 6.79
CA ASP A 164 10.75 6.40 7.60
C ASP A 164 9.67 5.59 8.35
N ASN A 165 9.38 4.33 7.93
CA ASN A 165 8.41 3.43 8.58
C ASN A 165 8.94 1.99 8.79
N VAL A 166 10.25 1.88 8.98
CA VAL A 166 10.98 0.60 9.05
C VAL A 166 10.44 -0.37 10.11
N PHE A 167 9.87 0.14 11.19
CA PHE A 167 9.43 -0.72 12.30
C PHE A 167 8.19 -1.54 11.94
N ILE A 168 7.21 -0.92 11.32
CA ILE A 168 6.00 -1.64 10.90
C ILE A 168 6.28 -2.51 9.66
N GLU A 169 7.19 -2.10 8.77
CA GLU A 169 7.66 -2.94 7.67
C GLU A 169 8.33 -4.23 8.20
N ARG A 170 9.11 -4.13 9.28
CA ARG A 170 9.70 -5.28 9.95
C ARG A 170 8.64 -6.20 10.58
N LEU A 171 7.58 -5.64 11.16
CA LEU A 171 6.44 -6.40 11.66
C LEU A 171 5.82 -7.23 10.52
N TRP A 172 5.58 -6.61 9.36
CA TRP A 172 5.03 -7.32 8.20
C TRP A 172 5.92 -8.46 7.75
N ARG A 173 7.22 -8.26 7.77
CA ARG A 173 8.17 -9.32 7.45
C ARG A 173 8.05 -10.49 8.44
N THR A 174 8.05 -10.22 9.74
CA THR A 174 7.89 -11.23 10.78
C THR A 174 6.60 -12.02 10.58
N ILE A 175 5.45 -11.34 10.51
CA ILE A 175 4.14 -12.00 10.33
C ILE A 175 4.11 -12.87 9.07
N LYS A 176 4.61 -12.36 7.94
CA LYS A 176 4.58 -13.09 6.66
C LYS A 176 5.52 -14.29 6.63
N TYR A 177 6.76 -14.12 7.07
CA TYR A 177 7.77 -15.18 6.93
C TYR A 177 7.77 -16.18 8.08
N GLU A 178 7.33 -15.79 9.27
CA GLU A 178 7.36 -16.66 10.44
C GLU A 178 6.01 -17.35 10.71
N ASP A 179 4.93 -16.92 10.06
CA ASP A 179 3.61 -17.53 10.19
C ASP A 179 2.93 -17.80 8.84
N ILE A 180 2.57 -16.76 8.07
CA ILE A 180 1.65 -16.87 6.93
C ILE A 180 2.20 -17.74 5.81
N TYR A 181 3.48 -17.56 5.44
CA TYR A 181 4.10 -18.31 4.33
C TYR A 181 4.47 -19.74 4.71
N LEU A 182 4.35 -20.11 5.98
CA LEU A 182 4.61 -21.47 6.46
C LEU A 182 3.36 -22.34 6.48
N LYS A 183 2.17 -21.79 6.25
CA LYS A 183 0.87 -22.44 6.22
C LYS A 183 0.31 -22.45 4.80
#